data_e44875cdf90dc86b55a16c3183cfba4a
#
_entry.id   e44875cdf90dc86b55a16c3183cfba4a
#
_cell.length_a   1.000
_cell.length_b   1.000
_cell.length_c   1.000
_cell.angle_alpha   90.00
_cell.angle_beta   90.00
_cell.angle_gamma   90.00
#
_symmetry.space_group_name_H-M   'P 1'
#
loop_
_entity.id
_entity.type
_entity.pdbx_description
1 polymer ?
#
loop_
_entity_poly.entity_id
_entity_poly.type
_entity_poly.pdbx_seq_one_letter_code
_entity_poly.pdbx_strand_id
1 'polypeptide(L)'
;VRSSAASDVYKRQMLYLEAQDPDKDIQFYINSPGGSVTAGMAIYDTMQYIKCDVATICVGLAASMGAFLLSAGAKGKRMALPNSEIMIHQPSAGTQGQITDMAIHLKRLETVKVRMNRILAENTGRSIEEVTAACERDNFMTAEEAKAFGLIDRVLDHH
;
A
#
# COMPACT_ATOMS: atom_id res chain seq x y z
N VAL A 1 0.81 -3.31 -10.54
CA VAL A 1 -0.43 -2.56 -10.79
C VAL A 1 -0.16 -1.33 -11.65
N ARG A 2 0.17 -1.53 -12.91
CA ARG A 2 0.50 -0.42 -13.83
C ARG A 2 -0.70 0.14 -14.60
N SER A 3 -1.88 -0.47 -14.50
CA SER A 3 -3.06 0.00 -15.25
C SER A 3 -4.33 -0.06 -14.39
N SER A 4 -5.29 0.78 -14.73
CA SER A 4 -6.64 0.72 -14.17
C SER A 4 -7.30 -0.65 -14.40
N ALA A 5 -7.03 -1.29 -15.54
CA ALA A 5 -7.50 -2.63 -15.85
C ALA A 5 -6.99 -3.68 -14.86
N ALA A 6 -5.70 -3.63 -14.45
CA ALA A 6 -5.15 -4.55 -13.46
C ALA A 6 -5.82 -4.37 -12.10
N SER A 7 -6.06 -3.13 -11.67
CA SER A 7 -6.76 -2.87 -10.40
C SER A 7 -8.20 -3.39 -10.42
N ASP A 8 -8.88 -3.31 -11.56
CA ASP A 8 -10.23 -3.85 -11.72
C ASP A 8 -10.26 -5.38 -11.60
N VAL A 9 -9.24 -6.06 -12.10
CA VAL A 9 -9.09 -7.52 -11.94
C VAL A 9 -8.96 -7.88 -10.46
N TYR A 10 -8.07 -7.23 -9.71
CA TYR A 10 -7.88 -7.51 -8.28
C TYR A 10 -9.13 -7.23 -7.45
N LYS A 11 -9.83 -6.13 -7.70
CA LYS A 11 -11.10 -5.82 -7.02
C LYS A 11 -12.15 -6.89 -7.28
N ARG A 12 -12.32 -7.31 -8.54
CA ARG A 12 -13.28 -8.37 -8.89
C ARG A 12 -12.92 -9.70 -8.23
N GLN A 13 -11.64 -10.05 -8.19
CA GLN A 13 -11.17 -11.26 -7.53
C GLN A 13 -11.46 -11.24 -6.03
N MET A 14 -11.22 -10.13 -5.34
CA MET A 14 -11.50 -9.99 -3.91
C MET A 14 -13.01 -10.12 -3.63
N LEU A 15 -13.85 -9.47 -4.41
CA LEU A 15 -15.31 -9.56 -4.29
C LEU A 15 -15.81 -10.99 -4.61
N TYR A 16 -15.23 -11.64 -5.60
CA TYR A 16 -15.54 -13.02 -5.94
C TYR A 16 -15.16 -13.98 -4.80
N LEU A 17 -13.97 -13.85 -4.24
CA LEU A 17 -13.51 -14.70 -3.14
C LEU A 17 -14.37 -14.51 -1.88
N GLU A 18 -14.76 -13.28 -1.56
CA GLU A 18 -15.70 -13.01 -0.48
C GLU A 18 -17.05 -13.71 -0.72
N ALA A 19 -17.55 -13.67 -1.94
CA ALA A 19 -18.82 -14.34 -2.29
C ALA A 19 -18.75 -15.87 -2.19
N GLN A 20 -17.55 -16.45 -2.37
CA GLN A 20 -17.34 -17.89 -2.22
C GLN A 20 -17.30 -18.33 -0.75
N ASP A 21 -16.58 -17.58 0.08
CA ASP A 21 -16.44 -17.89 1.51
C ASP A 21 -16.02 -16.62 2.28
N PRO A 22 -16.97 -15.92 2.92
CA PRO A 22 -16.67 -14.66 3.61
C PRO A 22 -15.85 -14.86 4.92
N ASP A 23 -15.70 -16.07 5.40
CA ASP A 23 -15.00 -16.38 6.64
C ASP A 23 -13.52 -16.76 6.41
N LYS A 24 -13.12 -16.98 5.16
CA LYS A 24 -11.73 -17.26 4.80
C LYS A 24 -10.94 -16.00 4.52
N ASP A 25 -9.69 -15.99 5.00
CA ASP A 25 -8.72 -14.96 4.67
C ASP A 25 -8.37 -14.98 3.18
N ILE A 26 -8.24 -13.80 2.60
CA ILE A 26 -7.69 -13.62 1.26
C ILE A 26 -6.18 -13.42 1.37
N GLN A 27 -5.41 -14.25 0.68
CA GLN A 27 -3.96 -14.11 0.59
C GLN A 27 -3.61 -13.18 -0.56
N PHE A 28 -3.06 -12.01 -0.25
CA PHE A 28 -2.67 -11.01 -1.23
C PHE A 28 -1.16 -10.88 -1.31
N TYR A 29 -0.57 -11.53 -2.34
CA TYR A 29 0.86 -11.49 -2.59
C TYR A 29 1.24 -10.23 -3.36
N ILE A 30 2.26 -9.52 -2.88
CA ILE A 30 2.71 -8.24 -3.44
C ILE A 30 4.16 -8.35 -3.88
N ASN A 31 4.39 -8.13 -5.18
CA ASN A 31 5.69 -7.89 -5.78
C ASN A 31 5.52 -6.76 -6.81
N SER A 32 5.72 -5.52 -6.39
CA SER A 32 5.37 -4.37 -7.20
C SER A 32 6.26 -3.16 -6.90
N PRO A 33 6.74 -2.45 -7.93
CA PRO A 33 7.43 -1.17 -7.76
C PRO A 33 6.47 0.00 -7.46
N GLY A 34 5.19 -0.27 -7.35
CA GLY A 34 4.14 0.73 -7.21
C GLY A 34 3.42 1.03 -8.52
N GLY A 35 2.78 2.16 -8.60
CA GLY A 35 2.01 2.57 -9.78
C GLY A 35 1.01 3.68 -9.47
N SER A 36 -0.10 3.70 -10.20
CA SER A 36 -1.14 4.70 -10.06
C SER A 36 -1.72 4.73 -8.64
N VAL A 37 -1.68 5.90 -8.02
CA VAL A 37 -2.29 6.13 -6.70
C VAL A 37 -3.79 5.86 -6.72
N THR A 38 -4.49 6.32 -7.76
CA THR A 38 -5.94 6.10 -7.90
C THR A 38 -6.28 4.61 -7.99
N ALA A 39 -5.51 3.85 -8.76
CA ALA A 39 -5.68 2.40 -8.88
C ALA A 39 -5.39 1.68 -7.55
N GLY A 40 -4.33 2.07 -6.86
CA GLY A 40 -3.97 1.52 -5.54
C GLY A 40 -5.01 1.83 -4.48
N MET A 41 -5.53 3.06 -4.44
CA MET A 41 -6.60 3.43 -3.51
C MET A 41 -7.89 2.65 -3.76
N ALA A 42 -8.20 2.31 -5.00
CA ALA A 42 -9.36 1.48 -5.32
C ALA A 42 -9.20 0.04 -4.79
N ILE A 43 -7.98 -0.50 -4.82
CA ILE A 43 -7.67 -1.81 -4.20
C ILE A 43 -7.77 -1.68 -2.68
N TYR A 44 -7.18 -0.64 -2.10
CA TYR A 44 -7.24 -0.36 -0.66
C TYR A 44 -8.69 -0.31 -0.15
N ASP A 45 -9.52 0.49 -0.80
CA ASP A 45 -10.92 0.62 -0.41
C ASP A 45 -11.67 -0.71 -0.50
N THR A 46 -11.37 -1.53 -1.52
CA THR A 46 -11.95 -2.87 -1.64
C THR A 46 -11.49 -3.79 -0.50
N MET A 47 -10.21 -3.77 -0.14
CA MET A 47 -9.67 -4.52 1.00
C MET A 47 -10.37 -4.16 2.31
N GLN A 48 -10.70 -2.87 2.50
CA GLN A 48 -11.39 -2.41 3.71
C GLN A 48 -12.90 -2.65 3.67
N TYR A 49 -13.48 -2.74 2.47
CA TYR A 49 -14.93 -2.89 2.29
C TYR A 49 -15.42 -4.32 2.48
N ILE A 50 -14.65 -5.31 2.03
CA ILE A 50 -15.02 -6.73 2.11
C ILE A 50 -14.96 -7.24 3.56
N LYS A 51 -15.71 -8.31 3.85
CA LYS A 51 -15.77 -8.92 5.19
C LYS A 51 -14.56 -9.79 5.49
N CYS A 52 -13.98 -10.42 4.45
CA CYS A 52 -12.79 -11.25 4.61
C CYS A 52 -11.62 -10.42 5.12
N ASP A 53 -10.81 -10.97 6.01
CA ASP A 53 -9.49 -10.43 6.29
C ASP A 53 -8.59 -10.62 5.08
N VAL A 54 -7.85 -9.57 4.73
CA VAL A 54 -6.83 -9.64 3.69
C VAL A 54 -5.47 -9.75 4.34
N ALA A 55 -4.87 -10.93 4.23
CA ALA A 55 -3.47 -11.15 4.61
C ALA A 55 -2.57 -10.68 3.47
N THR A 56 -1.62 -9.80 3.77
CA THR A 56 -0.69 -9.25 2.77
C THR A 56 0.70 -9.86 2.93
N ILE A 57 1.31 -10.28 1.83
CA ILE A 57 2.62 -10.93 1.83
C ILE A 57 3.51 -10.30 0.77
N CYS A 58 4.61 -9.67 1.18
CA CYS A 58 5.62 -9.17 0.26
C CYS A 58 6.55 -10.30 -0.18
N VAL A 59 6.69 -10.45 -1.51
CA VAL A 59 7.62 -11.37 -2.16
C VAL A 59 8.49 -10.57 -3.11
N GLY A 60 9.75 -10.36 -2.79
CA GLY A 60 10.67 -9.54 -3.58
C GLY A 60 10.61 -8.07 -3.21
N LEU A 61 9.74 -7.29 -3.85
CA LEU A 61 9.67 -5.84 -3.66
C LEU A 61 8.23 -5.37 -3.41
N ALA A 62 8.04 -4.55 -2.39
CA ALA A 62 6.85 -3.75 -2.23
C ALA A 62 7.24 -2.27 -2.10
N ALA A 63 7.11 -1.52 -3.18
CA ALA A 63 7.51 -0.12 -3.23
C ALA A 63 6.32 0.81 -3.49
N SER A 64 6.33 2.00 -2.89
CA SER A 64 5.33 3.05 -3.11
C SER A 64 3.91 2.54 -2.81
N MET A 65 3.01 2.52 -3.80
CA MET A 65 1.67 1.96 -3.60
C MET A 65 1.68 0.48 -3.19
N GLY A 66 2.71 -0.29 -3.59
CA GLY A 66 2.90 -1.67 -3.12
C GLY A 66 3.14 -1.74 -1.61
N ALA A 67 3.99 -0.88 -1.06
CA ALA A 67 4.22 -0.78 0.39
C ALA A 67 2.97 -0.29 1.13
N PHE A 68 2.25 0.65 0.56
CA PHE A 68 0.99 1.15 1.10
C PHE A 68 -0.04 0.02 1.25
N LEU A 69 -0.26 -0.77 0.20
CA LEU A 69 -1.19 -1.91 0.22
C LEU A 69 -0.70 -3.01 1.17
N LEU A 70 0.61 -3.26 1.25
CA LEU A 70 1.19 -4.21 2.19
C LEU A 70 0.84 -3.84 3.63
N SER A 71 0.98 -2.57 4.00
CA SER A 71 0.65 -2.05 5.33
C SER A 71 -0.84 -2.10 5.66
N ALA A 72 -1.69 -2.18 4.64
CA ALA A 72 -3.14 -2.12 4.73
C ALA A 72 -3.80 -3.49 4.99
N GLY A 73 -3.04 -4.57 5.06
CA GLY A 73 -3.53 -5.89 5.44
C GLY A 73 -4.10 -5.92 6.86
N ALA A 74 -4.85 -6.96 7.16
CA ALA A 74 -5.40 -7.17 8.49
C ALA A 74 -4.28 -7.24 9.54
N LYS A 75 -4.50 -6.65 10.70
CA LYS A 75 -3.52 -6.64 11.81
C LYS A 75 -3.13 -8.06 12.20
N GLY A 76 -1.83 -8.30 12.35
CA GLY A 76 -1.26 -9.62 12.61
C GLY A 76 -1.09 -10.51 11.38
N LYS A 77 -1.59 -10.07 10.21
CA LYS A 77 -1.59 -10.83 8.96
C LYS A 77 -0.82 -10.13 7.83
N ARG A 78 0.02 -9.16 8.17
CA ARG A 78 0.90 -8.47 7.23
C ARG A 78 2.30 -9.04 7.32
N MET A 79 2.83 -9.53 6.20
CA MET A 79 4.02 -10.39 6.20
C MET A 79 4.97 -10.03 5.06
N ALA A 80 6.24 -10.41 5.22
CA ALA A 80 7.22 -10.36 4.14
C ALA A 80 8.15 -11.57 4.23
N LEU A 81 8.66 -12.03 3.09
CA LEU A 81 9.73 -13.00 3.05
C LEU A 81 11.06 -12.35 3.47
N PRO A 82 12.05 -13.11 3.99
CA PRO A 82 13.24 -12.56 4.64
C PRO A 82 14.09 -11.63 3.76
N ASN A 83 14.14 -11.90 2.46
CA ASN A 83 14.92 -11.11 1.50
C ASN A 83 14.09 -10.08 0.74
N SER A 84 12.86 -9.81 1.20
CA SER A 84 12.02 -8.78 0.60
C SER A 84 12.52 -7.39 0.96
N GLU A 85 12.31 -6.47 0.05
CA GLU A 85 12.59 -5.04 0.22
C GLU A 85 11.29 -4.25 0.18
N ILE A 86 11.14 -3.32 1.10
CA ILE A 86 9.95 -2.46 1.21
C ILE A 86 10.42 -1.00 1.09
N MET A 87 9.76 -0.22 0.24
CA MET A 87 10.10 1.18 0.05
C MET A 87 8.88 2.08 0.19
N ILE A 88 9.01 3.08 1.03
CA ILE A 88 8.03 4.15 1.18
C ILE A 88 8.63 5.48 0.69
N HIS A 89 7.79 6.29 0.08
CA HIS A 89 8.11 7.64 -0.33
C HIS A 89 6.84 8.46 -0.51
N GLN A 90 6.97 9.77 -0.62
CA GLN A 90 5.85 10.63 -0.96
C GLN A 90 5.39 10.42 -2.40
N PRO A 91 4.09 10.62 -2.71
CA PRO A 91 3.60 10.58 -4.08
C PRO A 91 4.36 11.56 -4.96
N SER A 92 4.82 11.08 -6.12
CA SER A 92 5.47 11.92 -7.12
C SER A 92 4.59 12.04 -8.37
N ALA A 93 4.59 13.21 -8.99
CA ALA A 93 3.98 13.42 -10.30
C ALA A 93 4.71 14.50 -11.07
N GLY A 94 4.78 14.31 -12.39
CA GLY A 94 5.09 15.38 -13.33
C GLY A 94 3.81 16.07 -13.78
N THR A 95 3.84 17.39 -13.90
CA THR A 95 2.75 18.17 -14.47
C THR A 95 3.24 18.94 -15.68
N GLN A 96 2.44 18.93 -16.75
CA GLN A 96 2.64 19.77 -17.95
C GLN A 96 1.34 20.50 -18.26
N GLY A 97 1.43 21.71 -18.80
CA GLY A 97 0.27 22.48 -19.21
C GLY A 97 0.28 23.91 -18.68
N GLN A 98 -0.91 24.51 -18.65
CA GLN A 98 -1.06 25.89 -18.16
C GLN A 98 -0.85 25.96 -16.64
N ILE A 99 -0.34 27.12 -16.18
CA ILE A 99 -0.04 27.36 -14.75
C ILE A 99 -1.26 27.09 -13.86
N THR A 100 -2.45 27.48 -14.29
CA THR A 100 -3.70 27.26 -13.55
C THR A 100 -3.99 25.77 -13.38
N ASP A 101 -3.81 24.95 -14.42
CA ASP A 101 -4.01 23.51 -14.36
C ASP A 101 -2.95 22.83 -13.50
N MET A 102 -1.71 23.29 -13.57
CA MET A 102 -0.62 22.81 -12.71
C MET A 102 -0.93 23.06 -11.23
N ALA A 103 -1.47 24.23 -10.88
CA ALA A 103 -1.86 24.55 -9.50
C ALA A 103 -2.97 23.62 -8.99
N ILE A 104 -3.95 23.27 -9.81
CA ILE A 104 -5.02 22.32 -9.50
C ILE A 104 -4.43 20.94 -9.23
N HIS A 105 -3.53 20.47 -10.07
CA HIS A 105 -2.86 19.18 -9.91
C HIS A 105 -2.00 19.12 -8.64
N LEU A 106 -1.23 20.17 -8.34
CA LEU A 106 -0.44 20.23 -7.12
C LEU A 106 -1.31 20.16 -5.86
N LYS A 107 -2.39 20.92 -5.82
CA LYS A 107 -3.34 20.89 -4.68
C LYS A 107 -3.96 19.50 -4.50
N ARG A 108 -4.30 18.82 -5.61
CA ARG A 108 -4.80 17.45 -5.57
C ARG A 108 -3.75 16.49 -4.99
N LEU A 109 -2.49 16.61 -5.42
CA LEU A 109 -1.39 15.79 -4.91
C LEU A 109 -1.14 15.99 -3.42
N GLU A 110 -1.18 17.23 -2.95
CA GLU A 110 -1.06 17.53 -1.51
C GLU A 110 -2.18 16.86 -0.71
N THR A 111 -3.41 16.92 -1.19
CA THR A 111 -4.55 16.26 -0.55
C THR A 111 -4.36 14.75 -0.49
N VAL A 112 -3.87 14.14 -1.58
CA VAL A 112 -3.58 12.71 -1.64
C VAL A 112 -2.45 12.33 -0.69
N LYS A 113 -1.36 13.11 -0.66
CA LYS A 113 -0.22 12.92 0.26
C LYS A 113 -0.67 12.90 1.72
N VAL A 114 -1.45 13.90 2.13
CA VAL A 114 -1.97 13.98 3.51
C VAL A 114 -2.83 12.77 3.86
N ARG A 115 -3.70 12.35 2.94
CA ARG A 115 -4.56 11.16 3.14
C ARG A 115 -3.72 9.89 3.29
N MET A 116 -2.77 9.68 2.40
CA MET A 116 -1.91 8.48 2.44
C MET A 116 -1.06 8.44 3.70
N ASN A 117 -0.46 9.55 4.10
CA ASN A 117 0.34 9.62 5.33
C ASN A 117 -0.49 9.35 6.58
N ARG A 118 -1.74 9.81 6.62
CA ARG A 118 -2.66 9.51 7.73
C ARG A 118 -2.95 8.02 7.80
N ILE A 119 -3.28 7.39 6.68
CA ILE A 119 -3.55 5.94 6.62
C ILE A 119 -2.30 5.15 7.02
N LEU A 120 -1.12 5.51 6.52
CA LEU A 120 0.14 4.88 6.92
C LEU A 120 0.42 5.04 8.43
N ALA A 121 0.14 6.21 8.99
CA ALA A 121 0.27 6.45 10.43
C ALA A 121 -0.64 5.50 11.23
N GLU A 122 -1.90 5.38 10.83
CA GLU A 122 -2.86 4.45 11.43
C GLU A 122 -2.39 2.99 11.31
N ASN A 123 -1.93 2.58 10.11
CA ASN A 123 -1.49 1.22 9.85
C ASN A 123 -0.20 0.85 10.61
N THR A 124 0.72 1.78 10.76
CA THR A 124 2.02 1.55 11.41
C THR A 124 2.01 1.81 12.91
N GLY A 125 1.02 2.51 13.43
CA GLY A 125 0.96 2.96 14.82
C GLY A 125 1.93 4.11 15.14
N ARG A 126 2.44 4.80 14.10
CA ARG A 126 3.33 5.95 14.22
C ARG A 126 2.58 7.27 14.09
N SER A 127 3.19 8.36 14.52
CA SER A 127 2.63 9.68 14.32
C SER A 127 2.65 10.08 12.84
N ILE A 128 1.79 11.02 12.45
CA ILE A 128 1.77 11.56 11.08
C ILE A 128 3.10 12.24 10.77
N GLU A 129 3.72 12.89 11.74
CA GLU A 129 5.01 13.56 11.62
C GLU A 129 6.14 12.57 11.34
N GLU A 130 6.19 11.45 12.05
CA GLU A 130 7.16 10.38 11.80
C GLU A 130 7.02 9.78 10.41
N VAL A 131 5.78 9.48 9.99
CA VAL A 131 5.50 8.93 8.66
C VAL A 131 5.85 9.94 7.58
N THR A 132 5.48 11.20 7.74
CA THR A 132 5.80 12.27 6.78
C THR A 132 7.31 12.41 6.61
N ALA A 133 8.07 12.42 7.69
CA ALA A 133 9.53 12.47 7.66
C ALA A 133 10.13 11.23 6.98
N ALA A 134 9.61 10.04 7.28
CA ALA A 134 10.07 8.79 6.70
C ALA A 134 9.80 8.68 5.19
N CYS A 135 8.74 9.35 4.70
CA CYS A 135 8.36 9.36 3.28
C CYS A 135 8.97 10.54 2.49
N GLU A 136 9.75 11.42 3.10
CA GLU A 136 10.28 12.63 2.43
C GLU A 136 11.18 12.28 1.25
N ARG A 137 11.95 11.19 1.36
CA ARG A 137 12.79 10.61 0.31
C ARG A 137 12.50 9.12 0.19
N ASP A 138 13.00 8.50 -0.87
CA ASP A 138 12.94 7.06 -1.04
C ASP A 138 13.57 6.36 0.18
N ASN A 139 12.76 5.68 0.94
CA ASN A 139 13.15 5.03 2.17
C ASN A 139 13.01 3.52 2.00
N PHE A 140 14.13 2.88 1.68
CA PHE A 140 14.23 1.44 1.50
C PHE A 140 14.46 0.74 2.84
N MET A 141 13.68 -0.29 3.10
CA MET A 141 13.72 -1.08 4.34
C MET A 141 13.86 -2.56 4.00
N THR A 142 14.67 -3.25 4.78
CA THR A 142 14.63 -4.72 4.85
C THR A 142 13.30 -5.17 5.48
N ALA A 143 12.99 -6.46 5.38
CA ALA A 143 11.80 -7.02 6.00
C ALA A 143 11.77 -6.76 7.53
N GLU A 144 12.91 -6.91 8.21
CA GLU A 144 13.01 -6.65 9.66
C GLU A 144 12.84 -5.15 10.00
N GLU A 145 13.43 -4.26 9.20
CA GLU A 145 13.24 -2.81 9.37
C GLU A 145 11.79 -2.40 9.13
N ALA A 146 11.12 -2.98 8.13
CA ALA A 146 9.71 -2.75 7.85
C ALA A 146 8.80 -3.24 8.99
N LYS A 147 9.15 -4.36 9.62
CA LYS A 147 8.48 -4.87 10.82
C LYS A 147 8.67 -3.91 11.99
N ALA A 148 9.89 -3.46 12.24
CA ALA A 148 10.18 -2.49 13.30
C ALA A 148 9.47 -1.15 13.09
N PHE A 149 9.33 -0.73 11.84
CA PHE A 149 8.59 0.48 11.48
C PHE A 149 7.07 0.33 11.68
N GLY A 150 6.54 -0.88 11.56
CA GLY A 150 5.11 -1.20 11.70
C GLY A 150 4.37 -1.40 10.37
N LEU A 151 5.09 -1.47 9.25
CA LEU A 151 4.50 -1.75 7.92
C LEU A 151 4.01 -3.18 7.80
N ILE A 152 4.67 -4.10 8.50
CA ILE A 152 4.31 -5.52 8.57
C ILE A 152 4.33 -6.01 10.01
N ASP A 153 3.75 -7.18 10.23
CA ASP A 153 3.67 -7.82 11.55
C ASP A 153 4.69 -8.94 11.74
N ARG A 154 5.03 -9.65 10.66
CA ARG A 154 5.92 -10.81 10.73
C ARG A 154 6.83 -10.91 9.50
N VAL A 155 8.04 -11.41 9.73
CA VAL A 155 8.90 -11.94 8.67
C VAL A 155 8.75 -13.46 8.65
N LEU A 156 8.52 -14.03 7.47
CA LEU A 156 8.24 -15.47 7.30
C LEU A 156 9.52 -16.20 6.91
N ASP A 157 10.04 -17.06 7.78
CA ASP A 157 11.19 -17.91 7.48
C ASP A 157 10.79 -19.23 6.80
N HIS A 158 9.63 -19.77 7.18
CA HIS A 158 9.10 -21.04 6.65
C HIS A 158 7.56 -21.02 6.58
N HIS A 159 7.03 -21.92 5.77
CA HIS A 159 5.59 -22.23 5.71
C HIS A 159 5.18 -23.13 6.86
#